data_4b1342921eea0e4b2a7d208dd59f862f
#
_entry.id   4b1342921eea0e4b2a7d208dd59f862f
#
_cell.length_a   1.000
_cell.length_b   1.000
_cell.length_c   1.000
_cell.angle_alpha   90.00
_cell.angle_beta   90.00
_cell.angle_gamma   90.00
#
_symmetry.space_group_name_H-M   'P 1'
#
loop_
_entity.id
_entity.type
_entity.pdbx_description
1 polymer ?
#
loop_
_entity_poly.entity_id
_entity_poly.type
_entity_poly.pdbx_seq_one_letter_code
_entity_poly.pdbx_strand_id
1 'polypeptide(L)'
;SIEGYLAVRRAAGFEMTVDAGLLRSFAKFAADRAQSHVQQQTAIAWAAQAPSPHQRERRLGILRRFVVHMRAEDPAHERLPQHVFAYRRTRRVPYLFSEGELEQLLGATARLRPQASLRPLTYFTLFGLLAATGLRVSEALHLVVDDITTDGLLIRQTKFRKNRLVPLHPTTAAALDRYLVQRRVGARSQAHVFVATTGRPLTYPMINGTFHFLLRSVQLQAIANERTRAPRIHDLRHRFAVRALERAH
;
A
#
# COMPACT_ATOMS: atom_id res chain seq x y z
N SER A 1 23.42 -17.56 -7.48
CA SER A 1 22.00 -17.96 -7.67
C SER A 1 21.02 -16.90 -7.16
N ILE A 2 19.76 -16.91 -7.64
CA ILE A 2 18.71 -15.99 -7.17
C ILE A 2 18.46 -16.17 -5.66
N GLU A 3 18.36 -17.40 -5.19
CA GLU A 3 18.07 -17.64 -3.77
C GLU A 3 19.23 -17.21 -2.87
N GLY A 4 20.48 -17.38 -3.30
CA GLY A 4 21.64 -16.82 -2.58
C GLY A 4 21.59 -15.28 -2.49
N TYR A 5 21.29 -14.61 -3.60
CA TYR A 5 21.10 -13.15 -3.62
C TYR A 5 19.98 -12.71 -2.68
N LEU A 6 18.83 -13.38 -2.72
CA LEU A 6 17.70 -13.07 -1.86
C LEU A 6 18.02 -13.28 -0.38
N ALA A 7 18.77 -14.34 -0.04
CA ALA A 7 19.22 -14.61 1.32
C ALA A 7 20.11 -13.49 1.86
N VAL A 8 21.12 -13.06 1.08
CA VAL A 8 22.00 -11.95 1.44
C VAL A 8 21.20 -10.65 1.63
N ARG A 9 20.28 -10.36 0.72
CA ARG A 9 19.45 -9.13 0.83
C ARG A 9 18.51 -9.16 2.03
N ARG A 10 17.92 -10.32 2.35
CA ARG A 10 17.06 -10.49 3.53
C ARG A 10 17.86 -10.38 4.82
N ALA A 11 19.05 -10.97 4.89
CA ALA A 11 19.95 -10.80 6.03
C ALA A 11 20.32 -9.33 6.28
N ALA A 12 20.42 -8.52 5.21
CA ALA A 12 20.61 -7.07 5.28
C ALA A 12 19.30 -6.28 5.61
N GLY A 13 18.20 -6.97 5.95
CA GLY A 13 16.95 -6.35 6.40
C GLY A 13 15.96 -5.96 5.30
N PHE A 14 16.17 -6.36 4.04
CA PHE A 14 15.22 -6.10 2.94
C PHE A 14 14.19 -7.23 2.83
N GLU A 15 12.90 -6.92 2.72
CA GLU A 15 11.85 -7.95 2.59
C GLU A 15 11.91 -8.73 1.28
N MET A 16 12.30 -8.09 0.19
CA MET A 16 12.49 -8.66 -1.16
C MET A 16 11.27 -9.40 -1.76
N THR A 17 10.07 -9.23 -1.23
CA THR A 17 8.88 -9.99 -1.65
C THR A 17 8.57 -9.81 -3.13
N VAL A 18 8.46 -8.58 -3.60
CA VAL A 18 8.16 -8.25 -5.00
C VAL A 18 9.37 -8.54 -5.89
N ASP A 19 10.56 -8.19 -5.43
CA ASP A 19 11.81 -8.38 -6.19
C ASP A 19 12.07 -9.87 -6.43
N ALA A 20 11.80 -10.74 -5.45
CA ALA A 20 11.91 -12.19 -5.58
C ALA A 20 10.99 -12.73 -6.69
N GLY A 21 9.72 -12.32 -6.71
CA GLY A 21 8.78 -12.73 -7.75
C GLY A 21 9.25 -12.32 -9.16
N LEU A 22 9.75 -11.08 -9.30
CA LEU A 22 10.25 -10.58 -10.57
C LEU A 22 11.54 -11.28 -11.02
N LEU A 23 12.47 -11.56 -10.10
CA LEU A 23 13.70 -12.30 -10.44
C LEU A 23 13.41 -13.72 -10.88
N ARG A 24 12.49 -14.43 -10.19
CA ARG A 24 12.07 -15.78 -10.61
C ARG A 24 11.36 -15.78 -11.95
N SER A 25 10.51 -14.76 -12.20
CA SER A 25 9.86 -14.58 -13.50
C SER A 25 10.87 -14.37 -14.63
N PHE A 26 11.94 -13.58 -14.38
CA PHE A 26 13.02 -13.41 -15.33
C PHE A 26 13.79 -14.72 -15.55
N ALA A 27 14.13 -15.46 -14.49
CA ALA A 27 14.85 -16.73 -14.60
C ALA A 27 14.09 -17.74 -15.49
N LYS A 28 12.76 -17.84 -15.30
CA LYS A 28 11.92 -18.66 -16.17
C LYS A 28 11.98 -18.18 -17.63
N PHE A 29 11.87 -16.88 -17.87
CA PHE A 29 11.92 -16.31 -19.21
C PHE A 29 13.26 -16.52 -19.92
N ALA A 30 14.39 -16.53 -19.17
CA ALA A 30 15.73 -16.86 -19.68
C ALA A 30 15.90 -18.36 -19.93
N ALA A 31 15.40 -19.21 -19.02
CA ALA A 31 15.44 -20.66 -19.16
C ALA A 31 14.66 -21.15 -20.41
N ASP A 32 13.48 -20.55 -20.68
CA ASP A 32 12.69 -20.83 -21.90
C ASP A 32 13.47 -20.51 -23.20
N ARG A 33 14.63 -19.81 -23.10
CA ARG A 33 15.55 -19.46 -24.18
C ARG A 33 16.91 -20.20 -24.09
N ALA A 34 16.98 -21.23 -23.25
CA ALA A 34 18.19 -22.01 -22.98
C ALA A 34 19.39 -21.15 -22.54
N GLN A 35 19.15 -20.05 -21.83
CA GLN A 35 20.20 -19.13 -21.37
C GLN A 35 20.58 -19.41 -19.92
N SER A 36 21.85 -19.65 -19.68
CA SER A 36 22.44 -19.85 -18.34
C SER A 36 22.91 -18.53 -17.70
N HIS A 37 23.20 -17.51 -18.53
CA HIS A 37 23.69 -16.21 -18.09
C HIS A 37 22.70 -15.10 -18.44
N VAL A 38 22.73 -14.02 -17.66
CA VAL A 38 21.92 -12.84 -17.97
C VAL A 38 22.50 -12.14 -19.20
N GLN A 39 21.71 -12.09 -20.26
CA GLN A 39 22.02 -11.35 -21.49
C GLN A 39 21.22 -10.06 -21.53
N GLN A 40 21.84 -8.98 -21.98
CA GLN A 40 21.21 -7.65 -22.06
C GLN A 40 19.95 -7.65 -22.89
N GLN A 41 20.00 -8.27 -24.08
CA GLN A 41 18.88 -8.32 -25.01
C GLN A 41 17.66 -9.05 -24.40
N THR A 42 17.90 -10.17 -23.74
CA THR A 42 16.86 -10.96 -23.06
C THR A 42 16.29 -10.22 -21.86
N ALA A 43 17.10 -9.52 -21.08
CA ALA A 43 16.66 -8.71 -19.96
C ALA A 43 15.74 -7.56 -20.42
N ILE A 44 16.11 -6.88 -21.51
CA ILE A 44 15.31 -5.81 -22.12
C ILE A 44 13.98 -6.36 -22.65
N ALA A 45 14.02 -7.48 -23.40
CA ALA A 45 12.81 -8.13 -23.95
C ALA A 45 11.83 -8.55 -22.85
N TRP A 46 12.34 -9.15 -21.74
CA TRP A 46 11.50 -9.48 -20.60
C TRP A 46 10.93 -8.24 -19.89
N ALA A 47 11.74 -7.21 -19.70
CA ALA A 47 11.28 -5.98 -19.06
C ALA A 47 10.23 -5.27 -19.90
N ALA A 48 10.35 -5.30 -21.24
CA ALA A 48 9.42 -4.70 -22.18
C ALA A 48 7.98 -5.27 -22.11
N GLN A 49 7.80 -6.49 -21.60
CA GLN A 49 6.49 -7.10 -21.39
C GLN A 49 5.66 -6.39 -20.30
N ALA A 50 6.28 -5.52 -19.48
CA ALA A 50 5.52 -4.77 -18.48
C ALA A 50 4.63 -3.71 -19.14
N PRO A 51 3.41 -3.47 -18.59
CA PRO A 51 2.39 -2.64 -19.24
C PRO A 51 2.76 -1.14 -19.31
N SER A 52 3.67 -0.65 -18.46
CA SER A 52 4.03 0.77 -18.48
C SER A 52 5.54 0.99 -18.51
N PRO A 53 6.03 2.11 -19.10
CA PRO A 53 7.46 2.45 -19.12
C PRO A 53 8.09 2.46 -17.72
N HIS A 54 7.38 2.97 -16.71
CA HIS A 54 7.81 2.93 -15.31
C HIS A 54 8.03 1.50 -14.80
N GLN A 55 7.12 0.58 -15.09
CA GLN A 55 7.26 -0.81 -14.67
C GLN A 55 8.37 -1.54 -15.44
N ARG A 56 8.57 -1.21 -16.72
CA ARG A 56 9.66 -1.71 -17.55
C ARG A 56 11.01 -1.33 -16.95
N GLU A 57 11.20 -0.04 -16.67
CA GLU A 57 12.43 0.46 -16.06
C GLU A 57 12.65 -0.11 -14.65
N ARG A 58 11.57 -0.28 -13.85
CA ARG A 58 11.64 -0.94 -12.54
C ARG A 58 12.12 -2.39 -12.65
N ARG A 59 11.61 -3.17 -13.60
CA ARG A 59 12.05 -4.56 -13.86
C ARG A 59 13.53 -4.59 -14.19
N LEU A 60 14.00 -3.74 -15.10
CA LEU A 60 15.42 -3.64 -15.44
C LEU A 60 16.27 -3.18 -14.25
N GLY A 61 15.79 -2.25 -13.45
CA GLY A 61 16.48 -1.79 -12.25
C GLY A 61 16.68 -2.89 -11.19
N ILE A 62 15.73 -3.80 -11.05
CA ILE A 62 15.85 -4.98 -10.17
C ILE A 62 16.92 -5.93 -10.72
N LEU A 63 16.87 -6.23 -12.01
CA LEU A 63 17.87 -7.08 -12.66
C LEU A 63 19.28 -6.48 -12.61
N ARG A 64 19.45 -5.17 -12.80
CA ARG A 64 20.75 -4.50 -12.68
C ARG A 64 21.40 -4.76 -11.33
N ARG A 65 20.64 -4.63 -10.22
CA ARG A 65 21.17 -4.93 -8.89
C ARG A 65 21.54 -6.39 -8.70
N PHE A 66 20.72 -7.29 -9.25
CA PHE A 66 21.00 -8.73 -9.25
C PHE A 66 22.25 -9.06 -10.07
N VAL A 67 22.38 -8.51 -11.27
CA VAL A 67 23.53 -8.74 -12.15
C VAL A 67 24.83 -8.24 -11.53
N VAL A 68 24.84 -7.11 -10.83
CA VAL A 68 26.02 -6.63 -10.09
C VAL A 68 26.50 -7.69 -9.08
N HIS A 69 25.57 -8.34 -8.36
CA HIS A 69 25.90 -9.41 -7.44
C HIS A 69 26.43 -10.66 -8.17
N MET A 70 25.74 -11.09 -9.24
CA MET A 70 26.12 -12.28 -9.99
C MET A 70 27.49 -12.14 -10.68
N ARG A 71 27.79 -10.96 -11.19
CA ARG A 71 29.09 -10.68 -11.83
C ARG A 71 30.28 -10.73 -10.89
N ALA A 72 30.08 -10.63 -9.60
CA ALA A 72 31.14 -10.85 -8.61
C ALA A 72 31.59 -12.32 -8.57
N GLU A 73 30.68 -13.25 -8.90
CA GLU A 73 30.95 -14.69 -8.96
C GLU A 73 31.31 -15.15 -10.39
N ASP A 74 30.61 -14.60 -11.39
CA ASP A 74 30.75 -15.00 -12.81
C ASP A 74 30.63 -13.77 -13.73
N PRO A 75 31.75 -13.31 -14.33
CA PRO A 75 31.79 -12.18 -15.27
C PRO A 75 31.00 -12.38 -16.57
N ALA A 76 30.60 -13.62 -16.93
CA ALA A 76 29.84 -13.92 -18.14
C ALA A 76 28.43 -13.32 -18.15
N HIS A 77 27.88 -12.95 -17.00
CA HIS A 77 26.66 -12.16 -16.95
C HIS A 77 26.89 -10.77 -17.53
N GLU A 78 26.09 -10.35 -18.53
CA GLU A 78 26.24 -9.05 -19.16
C GLU A 78 25.77 -7.89 -18.27
N ARG A 79 26.49 -6.76 -18.29
CA ARG A 79 26.03 -5.53 -17.63
C ARG A 79 24.79 -4.99 -18.33
N LEU A 80 23.79 -4.59 -17.56
CA LEU A 80 22.56 -4.03 -18.12
C LEU A 80 22.64 -2.50 -18.20
N PRO A 81 22.20 -1.91 -19.33
CA PRO A 81 22.23 -0.47 -19.54
C PRO A 81 21.26 0.26 -18.62
N GLN A 82 21.52 1.55 -18.41
CA GLN A 82 20.64 2.46 -17.68
C GLN A 82 19.71 3.19 -18.66
N HIS A 83 18.53 3.58 -18.17
CA HIS A 83 17.61 4.44 -18.91
C HIS A 83 17.16 3.90 -20.29
N VAL A 84 16.99 2.60 -20.41
CA VAL A 84 16.54 1.95 -21.66
C VAL A 84 15.11 2.34 -22.01
N PHE A 85 14.25 2.40 -21.03
CA PHE A 85 12.86 2.81 -21.22
C PHE A 85 12.71 4.26 -20.82
N ALA A 86 12.49 5.14 -21.83
CA ALA A 86 12.27 6.55 -21.59
C ALA A 86 11.06 6.72 -20.66
N TYR A 87 11.32 7.15 -19.43
CA TYR A 87 10.33 7.39 -18.43
C TYR A 87 10.55 8.75 -17.78
N ARG A 88 9.72 9.72 -18.15
CA ARG A 88 9.65 11.00 -17.44
C ARG A 88 8.71 10.84 -16.26
N ARG A 89 9.25 10.88 -15.06
CA ARG A 89 8.45 10.84 -13.83
C ARG A 89 7.66 12.15 -13.69
N THR A 90 6.45 12.18 -14.24
CA THR A 90 5.52 13.27 -13.96
C THR A 90 5.02 13.14 -12.53
N ARG A 91 5.38 14.09 -11.68
CA ARG A 91 4.86 14.17 -10.32
C ARG A 91 3.45 14.78 -10.39
N ARG A 92 2.45 13.89 -10.46
CA ARG A 92 1.06 14.35 -10.38
C ARG A 92 0.76 14.86 -8.98
N VAL A 93 0.02 15.97 -8.91
CA VAL A 93 -0.43 16.54 -7.63
C VAL A 93 -1.35 15.52 -6.93
N PRO A 94 -1.14 15.26 -5.62
CA PRO A 94 -2.06 14.45 -4.84
C PRO A 94 -3.45 15.06 -4.83
N TYR A 95 -4.49 14.23 -4.77
CA TYR A 95 -5.84 14.72 -4.55
C TYR A 95 -5.98 15.15 -3.08
N LEU A 96 -6.47 16.36 -2.84
CA LEU A 96 -6.76 16.87 -1.50
C LEU A 96 -8.27 16.89 -1.29
N PHE A 97 -8.78 15.99 -0.46
CA PHE A 97 -10.20 15.98 -0.08
C PHE A 97 -10.55 17.26 0.68
N SER A 98 -11.60 17.94 0.25
CA SER A 98 -12.26 18.99 1.05
C SER A 98 -12.98 18.38 2.27
N GLU A 99 -13.47 19.22 3.18
CA GLU A 99 -14.27 18.77 4.33
C GLU A 99 -15.54 18.05 3.86
N GLY A 100 -16.32 18.71 2.98
CA GLY A 100 -17.58 18.15 2.47
C GLY A 100 -17.38 16.85 1.66
N GLU A 101 -16.31 16.72 0.88
CA GLU A 101 -16.01 15.48 0.15
C GLU A 101 -15.67 14.32 1.10
N LEU A 102 -14.94 14.60 2.19
CA LEU A 102 -14.67 13.61 3.21
C LEU A 102 -15.96 13.19 3.94
N GLU A 103 -16.82 14.13 4.29
CA GLU A 103 -18.12 13.85 4.91
C GLU A 103 -19.00 13.01 3.99
N GLN A 104 -19.08 13.34 2.71
CA GLN A 104 -19.80 12.55 1.71
C GLN A 104 -19.26 11.12 1.59
N LEU A 105 -17.93 10.97 1.54
CA LEU A 105 -17.28 9.65 1.49
C LEU A 105 -17.60 8.83 2.73
N LEU A 106 -17.49 9.41 3.92
CA LEU A 106 -17.79 8.75 5.19
C LEU A 106 -19.28 8.44 5.30
N GLY A 107 -20.17 9.39 4.97
CA GLY A 107 -21.61 9.17 4.97
C GLY A 107 -22.06 8.07 4.01
N ALA A 108 -21.40 7.92 2.87
CA ALA A 108 -21.70 6.86 1.91
C ALA A 108 -21.44 5.44 2.46
N THR A 109 -20.60 5.30 3.48
CA THR A 109 -20.35 3.99 4.11
C THR A 109 -21.61 3.37 4.71
N ALA A 110 -22.57 4.18 5.17
CA ALA A 110 -23.84 3.72 5.69
C ALA A 110 -24.68 2.91 4.68
N ARG A 111 -24.42 3.07 3.38
CA ARG A 111 -25.10 2.36 2.28
C ARG A 111 -24.44 1.03 1.92
N LEU A 112 -23.29 0.70 2.54
CA LEU A 112 -22.62 -0.57 2.29
C LEU A 112 -23.47 -1.75 2.73
N ARG A 113 -23.61 -2.74 1.87
CA ARG A 113 -24.39 -3.96 2.18
C ARG A 113 -23.48 -5.10 2.69
N PRO A 114 -23.95 -5.97 3.58
CA PRO A 114 -25.25 -5.94 4.27
C PRO A 114 -25.30 -4.78 5.29
N GLN A 115 -26.37 -3.98 5.27
CA GLN A 115 -26.49 -2.79 6.15
C GLN A 115 -26.59 -3.17 7.64
N ALA A 116 -27.27 -4.27 7.96
CA ALA A 116 -27.41 -4.78 9.33
C ALA A 116 -26.13 -5.47 9.85
N SER A 117 -25.02 -5.39 9.12
CA SER A 117 -23.75 -5.99 9.52
C SER A 117 -22.76 -4.94 10.04
N LEU A 118 -21.65 -5.41 10.59
CA LEU A 118 -20.56 -4.53 11.02
C LEU A 118 -19.89 -3.74 9.86
N ARG A 119 -20.14 -4.13 8.61
CA ARG A 119 -19.43 -3.59 7.43
C ARG A 119 -19.51 -2.07 7.28
N PRO A 120 -20.71 -1.41 7.35
CA PRO A 120 -20.80 0.04 7.28
C PRO A 120 -19.93 0.74 8.33
N LEU A 121 -20.03 0.30 9.57
CA LEU A 121 -19.30 0.88 10.69
C LEU A 121 -17.80 0.61 10.59
N THR A 122 -17.38 -0.57 10.12
CA THR A 122 -15.96 -0.91 9.89
C THR A 122 -15.32 0.08 8.92
N TYR A 123 -15.94 0.32 7.77
CA TYR A 123 -15.37 1.23 6.76
C TYR A 123 -15.48 2.70 7.15
N PHE A 124 -16.54 3.10 7.83
CA PHE A 124 -16.67 4.44 8.42
C PHE A 124 -15.51 4.72 9.37
N THR A 125 -15.30 3.83 10.34
CA THR A 125 -14.25 3.97 11.36
C THR A 125 -12.86 3.92 10.75
N LEU A 126 -12.61 2.99 9.81
CA LEU A 126 -11.32 2.86 9.14
C LEU A 126 -10.94 4.13 8.34
N PHE A 127 -11.84 4.61 7.48
CA PHE A 127 -11.54 5.80 6.66
C PHE A 127 -11.48 7.08 7.51
N GLY A 128 -12.33 7.19 8.53
CA GLY A 128 -12.27 8.27 9.50
C GLY A 128 -10.95 8.27 10.27
N LEU A 129 -10.50 7.11 10.73
CA LEU A 129 -9.20 6.96 11.41
C LEU A 129 -8.03 7.36 10.50
N LEU A 130 -8.02 6.90 9.24
CA LEU A 130 -6.98 7.27 8.28
C LEU A 130 -6.93 8.78 8.02
N ALA A 131 -8.11 9.42 7.91
CA ALA A 131 -8.23 10.86 7.70
C ALA A 131 -7.83 11.69 8.92
N ALA A 132 -8.13 11.19 10.13
CA ALA A 132 -7.87 11.89 11.39
C ALA A 132 -6.43 11.72 11.92
N THR A 133 -5.73 10.64 11.55
CA THR A 133 -4.42 10.30 12.11
C THR A 133 -3.29 10.28 11.09
N GLY A 134 -3.63 10.27 9.81
CA GLY A 134 -2.65 10.13 8.74
C GLY A 134 -1.89 8.79 8.75
N LEU A 135 -2.42 7.75 9.36
CA LEU A 135 -1.86 6.40 9.30
C LEU A 135 -1.71 5.90 7.85
N ARG A 136 -0.71 5.07 7.60
CA ARG A 136 -0.69 4.28 6.36
C ARG A 136 -1.77 3.20 6.41
N VAL A 137 -2.34 2.86 5.26
CA VAL A 137 -3.36 1.79 5.20
C VAL A 137 -2.84 0.48 5.77
N SER A 138 -1.58 0.13 5.46
CA SER A 138 -0.95 -1.07 6.02
C SER A 138 -0.82 -1.02 7.54
N GLU A 139 -0.53 0.14 8.12
CA GLU A 139 -0.46 0.31 9.58
C GLU A 139 -1.83 0.09 10.22
N ALA A 140 -2.89 0.67 9.66
CA ALA A 140 -4.25 0.46 10.14
C ALA A 140 -4.71 -1.01 9.99
N LEU A 141 -4.30 -1.70 8.91
CA LEU A 141 -4.62 -3.12 8.70
C LEU A 141 -3.95 -4.06 9.69
N HIS A 142 -2.74 -3.73 10.14
CA HIS A 142 -1.99 -4.52 11.12
C HIS A 142 -2.27 -4.11 12.57
N LEU A 143 -3.10 -3.08 12.79
CA LEU A 143 -3.45 -2.63 14.13
C LEU A 143 -4.21 -3.73 14.87
N VAL A 144 -3.75 -4.10 16.05
CA VAL A 144 -4.41 -5.05 16.95
C VAL A 144 -5.05 -4.32 18.11
N VAL A 145 -5.99 -4.97 18.80
CA VAL A 145 -6.74 -4.34 19.91
C VAL A 145 -5.80 -3.88 21.02
N ASP A 146 -4.76 -4.66 21.31
CA ASP A 146 -3.77 -4.35 22.34
C ASP A 146 -2.86 -3.14 22.00
N ASP A 147 -2.91 -2.66 20.75
CA ASP A 147 -2.20 -1.45 20.35
C ASP A 147 -3.00 -0.17 20.65
N ILE A 148 -4.24 -0.28 21.10
CA ILE A 148 -5.09 0.84 21.51
C ILE A 148 -4.87 1.08 22.98
N THR A 149 -4.22 2.20 23.31
CA THR A 149 -3.88 2.60 24.67
C THR A 149 -4.64 3.87 25.08
N THR A 150 -4.58 4.23 26.35
CA THR A 150 -5.12 5.50 26.85
C THR A 150 -4.48 6.73 26.20
N ASP A 151 -3.21 6.62 25.78
CA ASP A 151 -2.44 7.72 25.20
C ASP A 151 -2.58 7.79 23.66
N GLY A 152 -3.22 6.78 23.03
CA GLY A 152 -3.42 6.69 21.59
C GLY A 152 -3.10 5.32 21.00
N LEU A 153 -2.69 5.30 19.74
CA LEU A 153 -2.38 4.07 18.99
C LEU A 153 -0.89 3.81 18.97
N LEU A 154 -0.48 2.64 19.45
CA LEU A 154 0.90 2.15 19.33
C LEU A 154 1.09 1.51 17.94
N ILE A 155 1.74 2.22 17.04
CA ILE A 155 2.03 1.69 15.69
C ILE A 155 3.37 1.00 15.71
N ARG A 156 3.32 -0.34 15.59
CA ARG A 156 4.51 -1.20 15.62
C ARG A 156 5.12 -1.36 14.23
N GLN A 157 6.41 -1.64 14.19
CA GLN A 157 7.17 -2.03 12.99
C GLN A 157 6.92 -1.12 11.77
N THR A 158 6.96 0.19 11.97
CA THR A 158 6.87 1.15 10.87
C THR A 158 8.07 0.99 9.91
N LYS A 159 8.11 1.78 8.84
CA LYS A 159 9.30 1.86 7.99
C LYS A 159 10.55 2.07 8.86
N PHE A 160 11.54 1.20 8.75
CA PHE A 160 12.75 1.11 9.59
C PHE A 160 12.55 0.42 10.97
N ARG A 161 11.51 -0.40 11.14
CA ARG A 161 11.23 -1.18 12.38
C ARG A 161 11.11 -0.31 13.64
N LYS A 162 10.73 0.95 13.50
CA LYS A 162 10.49 1.84 14.64
C LYS A 162 9.03 1.77 15.08
N ASN A 163 8.80 1.84 16.39
CA ASN A 163 7.47 2.02 16.96
C ASN A 163 7.20 3.51 17.17
N ARG A 164 5.93 3.92 17.06
CA ARG A 164 5.51 5.27 17.41
C ARG A 164 4.12 5.27 18.03
N LEU A 165 3.91 6.18 18.96
CA LEU A 165 2.59 6.49 19.47
C LEU A 165 1.93 7.55 18.58
N VAL A 166 0.65 7.36 18.27
CA VAL A 166 -0.19 8.30 17.53
C VAL A 166 -1.34 8.72 18.44
N PRO A 167 -1.32 9.93 19.00
CA PRO A 167 -2.39 10.39 19.85
C PRO A 167 -3.71 10.50 19.06
N LEU A 168 -4.81 10.20 19.72
CA LEU A 168 -6.15 10.30 19.14
C LEU A 168 -6.88 11.52 19.67
N HIS A 169 -7.54 12.26 18.78
CA HIS A 169 -8.52 13.24 19.21
C HIS A 169 -9.70 12.54 19.91
N PRO A 170 -10.29 13.09 20.98
CA PRO A 170 -11.35 12.44 21.74
C PRO A 170 -12.52 11.91 20.89
N THR A 171 -12.93 12.64 19.86
CA THR A 171 -13.99 12.20 18.93
C THR A 171 -13.60 10.98 18.11
N THR A 172 -12.32 10.87 17.74
CA THR A 172 -11.79 9.71 16.99
C THR A 172 -11.69 8.49 17.92
N ALA A 173 -11.23 8.67 19.15
CA ALA A 173 -11.21 7.63 20.17
C ALA A 173 -12.62 7.09 20.45
N ALA A 174 -13.59 7.98 20.69
CA ALA A 174 -14.99 7.59 20.92
C ALA A 174 -15.61 6.84 19.72
N ALA A 175 -15.27 7.22 18.48
CA ALA A 175 -15.72 6.51 17.28
C ALA A 175 -15.10 5.10 17.20
N LEU A 176 -13.84 4.97 17.54
CA LEU A 176 -13.13 3.68 17.57
C LEU A 176 -13.70 2.77 18.67
N ASP A 177 -13.97 3.30 19.86
CA ASP A 177 -14.54 2.56 20.97
C ASP A 177 -15.95 2.01 20.63
N ARG A 178 -16.81 2.86 20.02
CA ARG A 178 -18.14 2.41 19.53
C ARG A 178 -18.02 1.26 18.53
N TYR A 179 -17.07 1.35 17.63
CA TYR A 179 -16.80 0.27 16.68
C TYR A 179 -16.36 -1.00 17.40
N LEU A 180 -15.44 -0.91 18.37
CA LEU A 180 -14.93 -2.06 19.12
C LEU A 180 -16.01 -2.75 19.95
N VAL A 181 -16.92 -1.97 20.57
CA VAL A 181 -18.07 -2.52 21.30
C VAL A 181 -18.94 -3.36 20.38
N GLN A 182 -19.29 -2.85 19.20
CA GLN A 182 -20.11 -3.62 18.25
C GLN A 182 -19.34 -4.81 17.64
N ARG A 183 -18.02 -4.65 17.42
CA ARG A 183 -17.17 -5.72 16.90
C ARG A 183 -17.11 -6.93 17.83
N ARG A 184 -17.12 -6.76 19.16
CA ARG A 184 -17.04 -7.86 20.14
C ARG A 184 -18.17 -8.85 20.02
N VAL A 185 -19.32 -8.43 19.52
CA VAL A 185 -20.53 -9.26 19.42
C VAL A 185 -20.44 -10.32 18.30
N GLY A 186 -19.59 -10.17 17.29
CA GLY A 186 -19.57 -11.05 16.12
C GLY A 186 -18.21 -11.52 15.60
N ALA A 187 -17.09 -11.12 16.21
CA ALA A 187 -15.76 -11.36 15.65
C ALA A 187 -15.14 -12.69 16.09
N ARG A 188 -14.76 -13.54 15.13
CA ARG A 188 -14.02 -14.79 15.37
C ARG A 188 -12.55 -14.57 15.71
N SER A 189 -11.95 -13.45 15.28
CA SER A 189 -10.58 -13.07 15.61
C SER A 189 -10.58 -11.77 16.40
N GLN A 190 -10.06 -11.81 17.61
CA GLN A 190 -9.96 -10.62 18.48
C GLN A 190 -8.68 -9.82 18.26
N ALA A 191 -7.70 -10.39 17.55
CA ALA A 191 -6.38 -9.76 17.42
C ALA A 191 -6.43 -8.45 16.59
N HIS A 192 -6.96 -8.48 15.37
CA HIS A 192 -6.96 -7.29 14.50
C HIS A 192 -8.13 -6.35 14.82
N VAL A 193 -7.88 -5.03 14.76
CA VAL A 193 -8.93 -4.02 14.96
C VAL A 193 -9.97 -4.10 13.86
N PHE A 194 -9.57 -4.07 12.58
CA PHE A 194 -10.50 -4.04 11.46
C PHE A 194 -10.69 -5.41 10.83
N VAL A 195 -11.94 -5.90 10.88
CA VAL A 195 -12.32 -7.21 10.38
C VAL A 195 -13.46 -7.12 9.36
N ALA A 196 -13.51 -8.11 8.46
CA ALA A 196 -14.62 -8.30 7.54
C ALA A 196 -15.85 -8.88 8.27
N THR A 197 -17.00 -8.94 7.61
CA THR A 197 -18.22 -9.59 8.12
C THR A 197 -18.02 -11.07 8.47
N THR A 198 -17.02 -11.71 7.89
CA THR A 198 -16.62 -13.08 8.19
C THR A 198 -15.78 -13.22 9.46
N GLY A 199 -15.41 -12.12 10.12
CA GLY A 199 -14.51 -12.07 11.26
C GLY A 199 -13.02 -12.19 10.90
N ARG A 200 -12.67 -12.32 9.61
CA ARG A 200 -11.26 -12.32 9.15
C ARG A 200 -10.72 -10.89 9.04
N PRO A 201 -9.41 -10.69 9.24
CA PRO A 201 -8.78 -9.39 9.03
C PRO A 201 -9.09 -8.81 7.65
N LEU A 202 -9.31 -7.49 7.56
CA LEU A 202 -9.42 -6.81 6.28
C LEU A 202 -8.11 -6.88 5.51
N THR A 203 -8.22 -6.99 4.19
CA THR A 203 -7.07 -6.96 3.28
C THR A 203 -7.06 -5.68 2.45
N TYR A 204 -5.90 -5.28 1.95
CA TYR A 204 -5.79 -4.08 1.10
C TYR A 204 -6.71 -4.13 -0.14
N PRO A 205 -6.83 -5.25 -0.89
CA PRO A 205 -7.78 -5.32 -2.01
C PRO A 205 -9.23 -5.06 -1.61
N MET A 206 -9.68 -5.57 -0.46
CA MET A 206 -11.05 -5.33 0.04
C MET A 206 -11.28 -3.85 0.32
N ILE A 207 -10.33 -3.20 1.00
CA ILE A 207 -10.42 -1.78 1.33
C ILE A 207 -10.38 -0.94 0.05
N ASN A 208 -9.44 -1.22 -0.84
CA ASN A 208 -9.29 -0.47 -2.09
C ASN A 208 -10.53 -0.61 -2.99
N GLY A 209 -11.08 -1.81 -3.11
CA GLY A 209 -12.32 -2.05 -3.86
C GLY A 209 -13.51 -1.28 -3.28
N THR A 210 -13.68 -1.33 -1.95
CA THR A 210 -14.77 -0.59 -1.27
C THR A 210 -14.57 0.91 -1.37
N PHE A 211 -13.35 1.43 -1.23
CA PHE A 211 -13.05 2.85 -1.38
C PHE A 211 -13.45 3.37 -2.77
N HIS A 212 -13.04 2.67 -3.82
CA HIS A 212 -13.41 3.04 -5.20
C HIS A 212 -14.91 2.90 -5.47
N PHE A 213 -15.58 1.91 -4.86
CA PHE A 213 -17.04 1.82 -4.93
C PHE A 213 -17.71 3.05 -4.31
N LEU A 214 -17.27 3.47 -3.12
CA LEU A 214 -17.79 4.66 -2.44
C LEU A 214 -17.50 5.94 -3.24
N LEU A 215 -16.30 6.13 -3.78
CA LEU A 215 -15.98 7.28 -4.63
C LEU A 215 -16.92 7.38 -5.83
N ARG A 216 -17.26 6.25 -6.46
CA ARG A 216 -18.24 6.22 -7.57
C ARG A 216 -19.63 6.64 -7.08
N SER A 217 -20.06 6.11 -5.94
CA SER A 217 -21.40 6.39 -5.40
C SER A 217 -21.64 7.84 -5.03
N VAL A 218 -20.56 8.61 -4.76
CA VAL A 218 -20.59 10.06 -4.48
C VAL A 218 -19.99 10.91 -5.61
N GLN A 219 -19.78 10.31 -6.80
CA GLN A 219 -19.30 10.97 -8.02
C GLN A 219 -17.90 11.63 -7.92
N LEU A 220 -17.12 11.33 -6.91
CA LEU A 220 -15.79 11.90 -6.71
C LEU A 220 -14.71 11.34 -7.67
N GLN A 221 -15.01 10.31 -8.45
CA GLN A 221 -14.09 9.78 -9.47
C GLN A 221 -14.00 10.65 -10.73
N ALA A 222 -15.03 11.42 -11.03
CA ALA A 222 -15.13 12.23 -12.25
C ALA A 222 -14.20 13.46 -12.26
N ILE A 223 -13.51 13.74 -11.15
CA ILE A 223 -12.70 14.96 -10.95
C ILE A 223 -11.26 14.79 -11.49
N ALA A 224 -10.90 13.60 -12.01
CA ALA A 224 -9.59 13.38 -12.60
C ALA A 224 -9.43 14.20 -13.89
N ASN A 225 -8.43 15.07 -13.94
CA ASN A 225 -8.04 15.82 -15.14
C ASN A 225 -6.55 15.58 -15.44
N GLU A 226 -6.00 16.25 -16.47
CA GLU A 226 -4.59 16.08 -16.86
C GLU A 226 -3.58 16.39 -15.74
N ARG A 227 -3.94 17.26 -14.79
CA ARG A 227 -3.08 17.70 -13.67
C ARG A 227 -3.34 16.95 -12.38
N THR A 228 -4.59 16.53 -12.14
CA THR A 228 -5.01 15.80 -10.94
C THR A 228 -5.37 14.36 -11.27
N ARG A 229 -4.88 13.44 -10.47
CA ARG A 229 -5.26 12.02 -10.56
C ARG A 229 -6.56 11.75 -9.78
N ALA A 230 -7.24 10.66 -10.13
CA ALA A 230 -8.35 10.16 -9.33
C ALA A 230 -7.95 9.94 -7.86
N PRO A 231 -8.85 10.22 -6.89
CA PRO A 231 -8.59 10.05 -5.46
C PRO A 231 -8.16 8.62 -5.13
N ARG A 232 -7.23 8.48 -4.19
CA ARG A 232 -6.74 7.20 -3.65
C ARG A 232 -6.87 7.21 -2.13
N ILE A 233 -6.90 6.04 -1.52
CA ILE A 233 -6.93 5.94 -0.05
C ILE A 233 -5.77 6.70 0.60
N HIS A 234 -4.58 6.69 -0.03
CA HIS A 234 -3.42 7.41 0.48
C HIS A 234 -3.59 8.94 0.51
N ASP A 235 -4.53 9.47 -0.24
CA ASP A 235 -4.82 10.90 -0.27
C ASP A 235 -5.56 11.37 1.00
N LEU A 236 -6.20 10.48 1.77
CA LEU A 236 -6.67 10.77 3.13
C LEU A 236 -5.50 11.18 4.05
N ARG A 237 -4.36 10.47 3.93
CA ARG A 237 -3.14 10.83 4.65
C ARG A 237 -2.52 12.13 4.14
N HIS A 238 -2.56 12.40 2.83
CA HIS A 238 -2.10 13.70 2.30
C HIS A 238 -2.93 14.85 2.87
N ARG A 239 -4.25 14.70 2.91
CA ARG A 239 -5.14 15.68 3.54
C ARG A 239 -4.77 15.92 5.01
N PHE A 240 -4.57 14.87 5.80
CA PHE A 240 -4.15 15.00 7.19
C PHE A 240 -2.84 15.80 7.31
N ALA A 241 -1.83 15.50 6.49
CA ALA A 241 -0.55 16.19 6.55
C ALA A 241 -0.67 17.69 6.21
N VAL A 242 -1.45 18.03 5.18
CA VAL A 242 -1.71 19.44 4.83
C VAL A 242 -2.43 20.17 5.96
N ARG A 243 -3.51 19.58 6.50
CA ARG A 243 -4.27 20.18 7.62
C ARG A 243 -3.43 20.33 8.90
N ALA A 244 -2.52 19.40 9.17
CA ALA A 244 -1.62 19.51 10.31
C ALA A 244 -0.63 20.68 10.15
N LEU A 245 -0.14 20.90 8.93
CA LEU A 245 0.73 22.05 8.62
C LEU A 245 -0.03 23.39 8.69
N GLU A 246 -1.25 23.46 8.14
CA GLU A 246 -2.09 24.65 8.19
C GLU A 246 -2.43 25.08 9.62
N ARG A 247 -2.56 24.14 10.55
CA ARG A 247 -2.84 24.41 11.97
C ARG A 247 -1.60 24.78 12.79
N ALA A 248 -0.42 24.48 12.28
CA ALA A 248 0.85 24.79 12.93
C ALA A 248 1.42 26.17 12.56
N HIS A 249 0.79 26.86 11.60
CA HIS A 249 1.08 28.23 11.16
C HIS A 249 -0.08 29.16 11.52
#